data_ae91a92bb909bf80c9f15b53b5c3f208
#
_entry.id   ae91a92bb909bf80c9f15b53b5c3f208
#
_cell.length_a   1.000
_cell.length_b   1.000
_cell.length_c   1.000
_cell.angle_alpha   90.00
_cell.angle_beta   90.00
_cell.angle_gamma   90.00
#
_symmetry.space_group_name_H-M   'P 1'
#
loop_
_entity.id
_entity.type
_entity.pdbx_description
1 polymer ?
#
loop_
_entity_poly.entity_id
_entity_poly.type
_entity_poly.pdbx_seq_one_letter_code
_entity_poly.pdbx_strand_id
1 'polypeptide(L)'
;QVCPYYKDLNDPRVVSSIALVHQRFSTNTFPSWELAHPYRMIAHNGEINTVKGNFNWLRARERAVETAVLGDDVKKLLPIIYEGQSDTACLDNMLELLVMSGYPLAQAVMLTIPEAWEQAKGQMDPAQRAFYEYYAAMLEPWDGPAAVGFTDGVRIGAVLDRNGLRPGRYILTNDDIVILASEAGTLPIPQSQIKKKWRLQPGKMFMIDTEQGRIIEDEEIKRTLALSNPYKEWTKRLNIHLSDVVAPPPLPNNNPVPLIKRQEAFGYGEDDIKFVLRPMAEKGAEAIGSMGNDTPLAMLSHRAKPFYQYFRQLFAQVTNPPIDPIREQLVMSLVSFVGPRPNLLDINNVNPPLRLELSQPILGMEEMAKMRRIDRYTGDKFRSYEIDTTYRVAWGEEGVEARLASLCARAVDAVKDGYNILILTDRKMSEERVAIPMPLAISAIHQHLIAAGLRTNTGLVIETGSAFQTHHMAVLAAYGAEAIHPYLALETIEQLYKPGNPSGIDVKTATQNYIHAIGKTFKKIMSKMGISTYMSYRGAQ
;
A
#
# COMPACT_ATOMS: atom_id res chain seq x y z
N GLN A 1 -2.65 -21.22 38.24
CA GLN A 1 -3.38 -20.02 38.62
C GLN A 1 -4.61 -19.74 37.73
N VAL A 2 -4.62 -20.21 36.47
CA VAL A 2 -5.74 -19.98 35.53
C VAL A 2 -6.95 -20.81 35.94
N CYS A 3 -6.80 -22.12 36.11
CA CYS A 3 -7.91 -23.00 36.49
C CYS A 3 -8.57 -22.69 37.84
N PRO A 4 -7.85 -22.28 38.92
CA PRO A 4 -8.51 -21.81 40.14
C PRO A 4 -9.33 -20.54 39.95
N TYR A 5 -8.96 -19.67 38.99
CA TYR A 5 -9.68 -18.44 38.68
C TYR A 5 -10.91 -18.69 37.80
N TYR A 6 -10.71 -19.45 36.71
CA TYR A 6 -11.76 -19.85 35.77
C TYR A 6 -12.24 -21.26 36.13
N LYS A 7 -13.27 -21.37 36.94
CA LYS A 7 -13.75 -22.65 37.51
C LYS A 7 -14.24 -23.64 36.45
N ASP A 8 -14.77 -23.13 35.34
CA ASP A 8 -15.21 -23.91 34.17
C ASP A 8 -14.07 -24.70 33.52
N LEU A 9 -12.82 -24.23 33.58
CA LEU A 9 -11.67 -24.97 33.08
C LEU A 9 -11.33 -26.24 33.89
N ASN A 10 -11.97 -26.43 35.05
CA ASN A 10 -11.84 -27.68 35.83
C ASN A 10 -12.94 -28.68 35.48
N ASP A 11 -13.92 -28.31 34.65
CA ASP A 11 -14.95 -29.25 34.19
C ASP A 11 -14.34 -30.25 33.22
N PRO A 12 -14.41 -31.58 33.46
CA PRO A 12 -13.81 -32.60 32.60
C PRO A 12 -14.41 -32.66 31.18
N ARG A 13 -15.53 -31.95 30.94
CA ARG A 13 -16.12 -31.81 29.62
C ARG A 13 -15.43 -30.71 28.79
N VAL A 14 -14.64 -29.83 29.42
CA VAL A 14 -13.84 -28.81 28.71
C VAL A 14 -12.59 -29.47 28.17
N VAL A 15 -12.70 -29.94 26.93
CA VAL A 15 -11.61 -30.60 26.19
C VAL A 15 -11.36 -29.86 24.90
N SER A 16 -10.11 -29.55 24.57
CA SER A 16 -9.71 -28.90 23.33
C SER A 16 -8.42 -29.49 22.79
N SER A 17 -8.37 -29.71 21.49
CA SER A 17 -7.12 -30.07 20.76
C SER A 17 -6.28 -28.86 20.40
N ILE A 18 -6.81 -27.64 20.56
CA ILE A 18 -6.17 -26.37 20.20
C ILE A 18 -6.07 -25.47 21.41
N ALA A 19 -4.91 -24.84 21.60
CA ALA A 19 -4.72 -23.77 22.57
C ALA A 19 -3.94 -22.62 21.89
N LEU A 20 -4.60 -21.49 21.68
CA LEU A 20 -3.97 -20.24 21.26
C LEU A 20 -3.81 -19.33 22.47
N VAL A 21 -2.59 -18.98 22.82
CA VAL A 21 -2.26 -18.29 24.07
C VAL A 21 -1.37 -17.09 23.82
N HIS A 22 -1.63 -15.99 24.51
CA HIS A 22 -0.76 -14.83 24.51
C HIS A 22 -0.69 -14.19 25.90
N GLN A 23 0.44 -13.63 26.24
CA GLN A 23 0.74 -13.15 27.60
C GLN A 23 0.50 -11.65 27.78
N ARG A 24 0.48 -10.85 26.72
CA ARG A 24 0.54 -9.38 26.80
C ARG A 24 -0.53 -8.71 25.95
N PHE A 25 -0.83 -7.45 26.32
CA PHE A 25 -1.57 -6.51 25.49
C PHE A 25 -0.68 -5.91 24.40
N SER A 26 -1.29 -5.27 23.40
CA SER A 26 -0.57 -4.40 22.47
C SER A 26 0.10 -3.24 23.23
N THR A 27 1.31 -2.88 22.81
CA THR A 27 2.09 -1.81 23.44
C THR A 27 1.65 -0.41 23.02
N ASN A 28 0.93 -0.29 21.90
CA ASN A 28 0.59 0.99 21.27
C ASN A 28 -0.82 1.50 21.57
N THR A 29 -1.56 0.79 22.43
CA THR A 29 -2.92 1.17 22.85
C THR A 29 -3.02 1.15 24.37
N PHE A 30 -3.99 1.92 24.91
CA PHE A 30 -4.31 1.82 26.31
C PHE A 30 -4.88 0.42 26.60
N PRO A 31 -4.33 -0.33 27.57
CA PRO A 31 -4.74 -1.72 27.82
C PRO A 31 -6.17 -1.79 28.35
N SER A 32 -6.97 -2.63 27.72
CA SER A 32 -8.33 -3.00 28.16
C SER A 32 -8.54 -4.50 27.93
N TRP A 33 -9.51 -5.10 28.61
CA TRP A 33 -9.81 -6.52 28.43
C TRP A 33 -10.26 -6.85 27.00
N GLU A 34 -10.91 -5.92 26.32
CA GLU A 34 -11.31 -6.05 24.92
C GLU A 34 -10.12 -6.13 23.96
N LEU A 35 -8.97 -5.57 24.36
CA LEU A 35 -7.73 -5.56 23.60
C LEU A 35 -6.69 -6.56 24.11
N ALA A 36 -7.11 -7.48 24.98
CA ALA A 36 -6.26 -8.58 25.45
C ALA A 36 -6.15 -9.67 24.37
N HIS A 37 -4.93 -10.11 24.08
CA HIS A 37 -4.70 -11.30 23.27
C HIS A 37 -4.99 -12.59 24.07
N PRO A 38 -5.31 -13.71 23.40
CA PRO A 38 -5.63 -13.83 21.98
C PRO A 38 -6.99 -13.22 21.65
N TYR A 39 -7.15 -12.81 20.38
CA TYR A 39 -8.44 -12.41 19.85
C TYR A 39 -9.24 -13.64 19.40
N ARG A 40 -10.31 -13.42 18.59
CA ARG A 40 -11.19 -14.50 18.15
C ARG A 40 -10.48 -15.49 17.23
N MET A 41 -9.60 -15.01 16.37
CA MET A 41 -8.92 -15.83 15.37
C MET A 41 -7.40 -15.76 15.49
N ILE A 42 -6.83 -14.70 16.06
CA ILE A 42 -5.37 -14.51 16.06
C ILE A 42 -4.76 -14.20 17.41
N ALA A 43 -3.48 -14.54 17.53
CA ALA A 43 -2.55 -13.97 18.51
C ALA A 43 -1.30 -13.48 17.76
N HIS A 44 -0.85 -12.26 18.06
CA HIS A 44 0.18 -11.58 17.33
C HIS A 44 1.30 -11.11 18.25
N ASN A 45 2.54 -11.43 17.87
CA ASN A 45 3.74 -10.86 18.45
C ASN A 45 4.43 -9.98 17.42
N GLY A 46 4.30 -8.68 17.56
CA GLY A 46 4.87 -7.71 16.63
C GLY A 46 4.05 -6.43 16.55
N GLU A 47 4.13 -5.77 15.41
CA GLU A 47 3.44 -4.53 15.11
C GLU A 47 3.05 -4.50 13.63
N ILE A 48 1.82 -4.14 13.32
CA ILE A 48 1.37 -3.88 11.94
C ILE A 48 1.56 -2.39 11.66
N ASN A 49 2.66 -2.04 11.00
CA ASN A 49 3.02 -0.65 10.71
C ASN A 49 2.06 0.02 9.71
N THR A 50 1.35 -0.77 8.92
CA THR A 50 0.43 -0.29 7.87
C THR A 50 -0.98 -0.06 8.36
N VAL A 51 -1.29 -0.28 9.64
CA VAL A 51 -2.66 -0.28 10.18
C VAL A 51 -3.46 0.97 9.80
N LYS A 52 -2.85 2.16 9.79
CA LYS A 52 -3.53 3.40 9.43
C LYS A 52 -3.98 3.41 7.96
N GLY A 53 -3.12 2.96 7.06
CA GLY A 53 -3.47 2.79 5.64
C GLY A 53 -4.53 1.72 5.42
N ASN A 54 -4.38 0.57 6.08
CA ASN A 54 -5.36 -0.52 6.02
C ASN A 54 -6.74 -0.05 6.52
N PHE A 55 -6.79 0.68 7.63
CA PHE A 55 -8.01 1.29 8.16
C PHE A 55 -8.67 2.24 7.14
N ASN A 56 -7.90 3.19 6.59
CA ASN A 56 -8.41 4.15 5.63
C ASN A 56 -8.97 3.49 4.36
N TRP A 57 -8.29 2.44 3.85
CA TRP A 57 -8.75 1.71 2.67
C TRP A 57 -9.93 0.79 2.95
N LEU A 58 -10.01 0.20 4.14
CA LEU A 58 -11.20 -0.57 4.50
C LEU A 58 -12.43 0.34 4.60
N ARG A 59 -12.29 1.51 5.26
CA ARG A 59 -13.35 2.53 5.30
C ARG A 59 -13.77 3.01 3.91
N ALA A 60 -12.82 3.12 2.98
CA ALA A 60 -13.14 3.47 1.60
C ALA A 60 -13.97 2.39 0.87
N ARG A 61 -13.85 1.13 1.30
CA ARG A 61 -14.60 -0.02 0.74
C ARG A 61 -15.95 -0.26 1.39
N GLU A 62 -16.18 0.18 2.62
CA GLU A 62 -17.37 -0.17 3.42
C GLU A 62 -18.71 0.02 2.68
N ARG A 63 -18.82 1.08 1.85
CA ARG A 63 -20.04 1.34 1.08
C ARG A 63 -20.21 0.46 -0.17
N ALA A 64 -19.14 -0.20 -0.59
CA ALA A 64 -19.13 -1.08 -1.76
C ALA A 64 -19.01 -2.57 -1.37
N VAL A 65 -19.05 -2.87 -0.06
CA VAL A 65 -18.95 -4.24 0.44
C VAL A 65 -20.27 -4.97 0.22
N GLU A 66 -20.20 -6.04 -0.55
CA GLU A 66 -21.31 -6.97 -0.78
C GLU A 66 -20.78 -8.40 -0.67
N THR A 67 -21.56 -9.30 -0.10
CA THR A 67 -21.20 -10.71 0.01
C THR A 67 -22.44 -11.59 -0.13
N ALA A 68 -22.33 -12.63 -0.94
CA ALA A 68 -23.42 -13.59 -1.14
C ALA A 68 -23.71 -14.43 0.12
N VAL A 69 -22.70 -14.59 1.00
CA VAL A 69 -22.81 -15.41 2.21
C VAL A 69 -23.59 -14.68 3.30
N LEU A 70 -23.27 -13.40 3.54
CA LEU A 70 -23.90 -12.61 4.59
C LEU A 70 -25.09 -11.78 4.10
N GLY A 71 -25.22 -11.57 2.79
CA GLY A 71 -26.28 -10.74 2.21
C GLY A 71 -26.33 -9.35 2.84
N ASP A 72 -27.52 -8.86 3.15
CA ASP A 72 -27.71 -7.56 3.78
C ASP A 72 -27.16 -7.46 5.22
N ASP A 73 -26.91 -8.58 5.88
CA ASP A 73 -26.37 -8.59 7.25
C ASP A 73 -24.96 -8.05 7.34
N VAL A 74 -24.22 -7.99 6.23
CA VAL A 74 -22.90 -7.35 6.16
C VAL A 74 -22.96 -5.88 6.63
N LYS A 75 -24.07 -5.20 6.41
CA LYS A 75 -24.26 -3.80 6.84
C LYS A 75 -24.30 -3.63 8.37
N LYS A 76 -24.67 -4.69 9.10
CA LYS A 76 -24.67 -4.69 10.58
C LYS A 76 -23.28 -4.77 11.18
N LEU A 77 -22.28 -5.18 10.38
CA LEU A 77 -20.88 -5.30 10.78
C LEU A 77 -20.08 -4.00 10.62
N LEU A 78 -20.70 -2.96 10.00
CA LEU A 78 -20.03 -1.69 9.74
C LEU A 78 -20.10 -0.76 10.97
N PRO A 79 -19.02 -0.06 11.33
CA PRO A 79 -17.70 -0.17 10.71
C PRO A 79 -16.98 -1.46 11.14
N ILE A 80 -16.27 -2.09 10.21
CA ILE A 80 -15.53 -3.34 10.48
C ILE A 80 -14.36 -3.09 11.43
N ILE A 81 -13.71 -1.95 11.25
CA ILE A 81 -12.63 -1.45 12.10
C ILE A 81 -13.01 -0.07 12.61
N TYR A 82 -12.77 0.19 13.89
CA TYR A 82 -13.11 1.47 14.53
C TYR A 82 -11.90 2.05 15.29
N GLU A 83 -11.97 3.33 15.58
CA GLU A 83 -10.92 4.04 16.32
C GLU A 83 -10.74 3.48 17.74
N GLY A 84 -9.50 3.47 18.22
CA GLY A 84 -9.16 2.95 19.55
C GLY A 84 -8.83 1.45 19.58
N GLN A 85 -9.05 0.71 18.50
CA GLN A 85 -8.58 -0.67 18.39
C GLN A 85 -7.05 -0.73 18.24
N SER A 86 -6.46 -1.84 18.71
CA SER A 86 -5.05 -2.15 18.41
C SER A 86 -4.90 -2.58 16.93
N ASP A 87 -3.68 -2.51 16.44
CA ASP A 87 -3.32 -3.04 15.11
C ASP A 87 -3.75 -4.50 14.94
N THR A 88 -3.52 -5.31 15.97
CA THR A 88 -3.88 -6.73 15.98
C THR A 88 -5.39 -6.94 16.02
N ALA A 89 -6.14 -6.15 16.80
CA ALA A 89 -7.62 -6.23 16.81
C ALA A 89 -8.21 -5.89 15.44
N CYS A 90 -7.62 -4.90 14.76
CA CYS A 90 -7.99 -4.54 13.39
C CYS A 90 -7.74 -5.69 12.41
N LEU A 91 -6.58 -6.34 12.51
CA LEU A 91 -6.25 -7.51 11.66
C LEU A 91 -7.17 -8.70 11.96
N ASP A 92 -7.51 -8.93 13.24
CA ASP A 92 -8.44 -10.00 13.65
C ASP A 92 -9.82 -9.81 13.02
N ASN A 93 -10.37 -8.60 13.11
CA ASN A 93 -11.67 -8.26 12.50
C ASN A 93 -11.64 -8.48 10.98
N MET A 94 -10.53 -8.07 10.32
CA MET A 94 -10.38 -8.25 8.89
C MET A 94 -10.30 -9.72 8.48
N LEU A 95 -9.53 -10.51 9.23
CA LEU A 95 -9.39 -11.95 8.98
C LEU A 95 -10.71 -12.69 9.19
N GLU A 96 -11.42 -12.36 10.28
CA GLU A 96 -12.74 -12.94 10.58
C GLU A 96 -13.74 -12.61 9.47
N LEU A 97 -13.79 -11.36 9.00
CA LEU A 97 -14.65 -10.97 7.89
C LEU A 97 -14.39 -11.78 6.62
N LEU A 98 -13.13 -11.96 6.25
CA LEU A 98 -12.76 -12.77 5.08
C LEU A 98 -13.21 -14.23 5.23
N VAL A 99 -12.91 -14.84 6.37
CA VAL A 99 -13.28 -16.25 6.64
C VAL A 99 -14.78 -16.44 6.67
N MET A 100 -15.52 -15.55 7.36
CA MET A 100 -16.99 -15.60 7.42
C MET A 100 -17.65 -15.29 6.08
N SER A 101 -16.95 -14.62 5.17
CA SER A 101 -17.40 -14.40 3.79
C SER A 101 -17.08 -15.57 2.85
N GLY A 102 -16.45 -16.64 3.37
CA GLY A 102 -16.20 -17.89 2.64
C GLY A 102 -14.76 -18.13 2.20
N TYR A 103 -13.82 -17.24 2.50
CA TYR A 103 -12.41 -17.52 2.22
C TYR A 103 -11.87 -18.65 3.11
N PRO A 104 -11.15 -19.63 2.57
CA PRO A 104 -10.38 -20.57 3.40
C PRO A 104 -9.41 -19.81 4.32
N LEU A 105 -9.27 -20.26 5.58
CA LEU A 105 -8.44 -19.58 6.58
C LEU A 105 -7.02 -19.27 6.06
N ALA A 106 -6.33 -20.25 5.50
CA ALA A 106 -4.98 -20.06 4.96
C ALA A 106 -4.95 -19.01 3.82
N GLN A 107 -5.99 -18.97 2.97
CA GLN A 107 -6.11 -17.99 1.90
C GLN A 107 -6.29 -16.59 2.47
N ALA A 108 -7.17 -16.41 3.44
CA ALA A 108 -7.41 -15.13 4.11
C ALA A 108 -6.12 -14.59 4.76
N VAL A 109 -5.32 -15.46 5.38
CA VAL A 109 -4.00 -15.11 5.92
C VAL A 109 -3.02 -14.71 4.80
N MET A 110 -2.98 -15.44 3.68
CA MET A 110 -2.10 -15.11 2.54
C MET A 110 -2.48 -13.79 1.87
N LEU A 111 -3.76 -13.41 1.89
CA LEU A 111 -4.23 -12.13 1.36
C LEU A 111 -3.83 -10.97 2.26
N THR A 112 -3.93 -11.15 3.57
CA THR A 112 -3.61 -10.10 4.54
C THR A 112 -2.10 -9.95 4.76
N ILE A 113 -1.36 -11.07 4.85
CA ILE A 113 0.08 -11.10 5.10
C ILE A 113 0.78 -11.86 3.96
N PRO A 114 0.87 -11.28 2.75
CA PRO A 114 1.50 -11.94 1.61
C PRO A 114 3.03 -11.98 1.76
N GLU A 115 3.66 -13.04 1.25
CA GLU A 115 5.11 -13.07 1.09
C GLU A 115 5.58 -12.08 0.01
N ALA A 116 6.89 -11.82 -0.07
CA ALA A 116 7.48 -10.88 -1.03
C ALA A 116 7.53 -11.47 -2.44
N TRP A 117 6.38 -11.56 -3.10
CA TRP A 117 6.22 -12.17 -4.42
C TRP A 117 6.69 -11.28 -5.57
N GLU A 118 6.67 -9.97 -5.40
CA GLU A 118 6.95 -8.99 -6.46
C GLU A 118 8.40 -9.09 -6.95
N GLN A 119 9.32 -9.33 -6.03
CA GLN A 119 10.76 -9.41 -6.32
C GLN A 119 11.23 -10.85 -6.62
N ALA A 120 10.39 -11.85 -6.40
CA ALA A 120 10.74 -13.27 -6.57
C ALA A 120 10.72 -13.75 -8.05
N LYS A 121 11.10 -12.87 -8.99
CA LYS A 121 11.13 -13.19 -10.43
C LYS A 121 12.02 -14.41 -10.70
N GLY A 122 11.40 -15.47 -11.22
CA GLY A 122 12.11 -16.71 -11.59
C GLY A 122 12.43 -17.65 -10.41
N GLN A 123 12.14 -17.27 -9.17
CA GLN A 123 12.37 -18.10 -7.98
C GLN A 123 11.08 -18.67 -7.39
N MET A 124 9.93 -18.06 -7.68
CA MET A 124 8.61 -18.48 -7.21
C MET A 124 7.89 -19.31 -8.30
N ASP A 125 7.14 -20.32 -7.88
CA ASP A 125 6.26 -21.07 -8.79
C ASP A 125 5.31 -20.13 -9.55
N PRO A 126 5.16 -20.28 -10.87
CA PRO A 126 4.33 -19.38 -11.68
C PRO A 126 2.84 -19.34 -11.29
N ALA A 127 2.27 -20.44 -10.80
CA ALA A 127 0.87 -20.47 -10.34
C ALA A 127 0.74 -19.71 -9.01
N GLN A 128 1.68 -19.89 -8.10
CA GLN A 128 1.74 -19.17 -6.83
C GLN A 128 1.93 -17.66 -7.05
N ARG A 129 2.80 -17.26 -7.99
CA ARG A 129 2.96 -15.87 -8.38
C ARG A 129 1.65 -15.27 -8.91
N ALA A 130 0.97 -15.99 -9.82
CA ALA A 130 -0.29 -15.55 -10.39
C ALA A 130 -1.40 -15.40 -9.34
N PHE A 131 -1.42 -16.26 -8.31
CA PHE A 131 -2.31 -16.11 -7.16
C PHE A 131 -2.08 -14.77 -6.45
N TYR A 132 -0.86 -14.47 -6.06
CA TYR A 132 -0.54 -13.21 -5.37
C TYR A 132 -0.81 -11.99 -6.25
N GLU A 133 -0.43 -12.04 -7.52
CA GLU A 133 -0.66 -10.98 -8.50
C GLU A 133 -2.17 -10.72 -8.68
N TYR A 134 -2.99 -11.79 -8.68
CA TYR A 134 -4.44 -11.66 -8.76
C TYR A 134 -5.02 -10.91 -7.55
N TYR A 135 -4.58 -11.24 -6.34
CA TYR A 135 -5.13 -10.64 -5.12
C TYR A 135 -4.50 -9.30 -4.72
N ALA A 136 -3.32 -8.98 -5.20
CA ALA A 136 -2.61 -7.74 -4.86
C ALA A 136 -3.39 -6.46 -5.20
N ALA A 137 -4.25 -6.50 -6.23
CA ALA A 137 -5.10 -5.35 -6.57
C ALA A 137 -6.38 -5.27 -5.73
N MET A 138 -6.71 -6.30 -4.97
CA MET A 138 -7.94 -6.36 -4.16
C MET A 138 -7.74 -5.82 -2.75
N LEU A 139 -6.60 -6.12 -2.13
CA LEU A 139 -6.33 -5.80 -0.73
C LEU A 139 -4.91 -5.24 -0.58
N GLU A 140 -4.78 -4.19 0.20
CA GLU A 140 -3.50 -3.68 0.67
C GLU A 140 -2.91 -4.65 1.69
N PRO A 141 -1.63 -5.09 1.53
CA PRO A 141 -0.97 -5.92 2.53
C PRO A 141 -0.99 -5.30 3.93
N TRP A 142 -1.19 -6.13 4.94
CA TRP A 142 -0.94 -5.80 6.33
C TRP A 142 0.52 -6.11 6.63
N ASP A 143 1.31 -5.11 6.88
CA ASP A 143 2.76 -5.22 6.91
C ASP A 143 3.36 -4.63 8.17
N GLY A 144 4.46 -5.23 8.61
CA GLY A 144 5.19 -4.90 9.81
C GLY A 144 5.90 -6.14 10.36
N PRO A 145 6.75 -6.01 11.40
CA PRO A 145 7.39 -7.16 12.04
C PRO A 145 6.34 -8.01 12.76
N ALA A 146 5.95 -9.13 12.18
CA ALA A 146 4.83 -9.93 12.68
C ALA A 146 5.13 -11.43 12.75
N ALA A 147 4.82 -12.03 13.90
CA ALA A 147 4.60 -13.47 14.06
C ALA A 147 3.15 -13.66 14.50
N VAL A 148 2.33 -14.22 13.64
CA VAL A 148 0.88 -14.35 13.84
C VAL A 148 0.51 -15.81 13.96
N GLY A 149 0.00 -16.22 15.13
CA GLY A 149 -0.73 -17.46 15.29
C GLY A 149 -2.20 -17.24 14.94
N PHE A 150 -2.82 -18.17 14.22
CA PHE A 150 -4.20 -18.04 13.76
C PHE A 150 -4.97 -19.37 13.86
N THR A 151 -6.30 -19.28 14.02
CA THR A 151 -7.18 -20.45 14.10
C THR A 151 -8.60 -20.12 13.66
N ASP A 152 -9.32 -21.10 13.15
CA ASP A 152 -10.77 -21.09 12.90
C ASP A 152 -11.53 -22.05 13.86
N GLY A 153 -10.85 -22.58 14.88
CA GLY A 153 -11.40 -23.55 15.81
C GLY A 153 -11.19 -25.00 15.42
N VAL A 154 -10.90 -25.28 14.15
CA VAL A 154 -10.58 -26.62 13.61
C VAL A 154 -9.12 -26.69 13.17
N ARG A 155 -8.65 -25.63 12.54
CA ARG A 155 -7.26 -25.48 12.10
C ARG A 155 -6.55 -24.47 12.95
N ILE A 156 -5.27 -24.72 13.22
CA ILE A 156 -4.38 -23.78 13.87
C ILE A 156 -3.09 -23.67 13.09
N GLY A 157 -2.57 -22.46 12.96
CA GLY A 157 -1.33 -22.24 12.22
C GLY A 157 -0.58 -21.02 12.67
N ALA A 158 0.52 -20.75 12.01
CA ALA A 158 1.29 -19.54 12.20
C ALA A 158 1.95 -19.10 10.90
N VAL A 159 2.16 -17.78 10.78
CA VAL A 159 2.83 -17.14 9.64
C VAL A 159 3.79 -16.07 10.17
N LEU A 160 4.91 -15.89 9.48
CA LEU A 160 5.77 -14.72 9.64
C LEU A 160 5.53 -13.73 8.50
N ASP A 161 5.73 -12.45 8.81
CA ASP A 161 5.75 -11.38 7.81
C ASP A 161 6.80 -11.64 6.72
N ARG A 162 6.71 -10.92 5.61
CA ARG A 162 7.62 -11.06 4.45
C ARG A 162 9.10 -10.86 4.79
N ASN A 163 9.42 -10.10 5.84
CA ASN A 163 10.77 -9.85 6.30
C ASN A 163 11.28 -10.89 7.30
N GLY A 164 10.37 -11.56 8.00
CA GLY A 164 10.69 -12.55 9.02
C GLY A 164 11.47 -12.00 10.20
N LEU A 165 11.10 -10.81 10.67
CA LEU A 165 11.81 -10.10 11.75
C LEU A 165 11.52 -10.68 13.12
N ARG A 166 10.32 -11.22 13.32
CA ARG A 166 9.94 -11.90 14.55
C ARG A 166 10.28 -13.38 14.46
N PRO A 167 10.78 -14.01 15.55
CA PRO A 167 11.02 -15.44 15.57
C PRO A 167 9.72 -16.22 15.75
N GLY A 168 9.66 -17.39 15.13
CA GLY A 168 8.66 -18.42 15.37
C GLY A 168 9.34 -19.76 15.42
N ARG A 169 9.27 -20.44 16.56
CA ARG A 169 9.89 -21.75 16.76
C ARG A 169 8.84 -22.77 17.10
N TYR A 170 8.94 -23.97 16.50
CA TYR A 170 8.05 -25.05 16.87
C TYR A 170 8.80 -26.34 17.15
N ILE A 171 8.20 -27.14 18.00
CA ILE A 171 8.60 -28.50 18.26
C ILE A 171 7.42 -29.45 18.01
N LEU A 172 7.72 -30.64 17.52
CA LEU A 172 6.81 -31.76 17.42
C LEU A 172 7.31 -32.81 18.40
N THR A 173 6.44 -33.28 19.26
CA THR A 173 6.76 -34.33 20.24
C THR A 173 6.48 -35.71 19.69
N ASN A 174 6.93 -36.78 20.41
CA ASN A 174 6.72 -38.17 20.01
C ASN A 174 5.26 -38.63 20.15
N ASP A 175 4.49 -37.95 20.97
CA ASP A 175 3.06 -38.12 21.17
C ASP A 175 2.20 -37.15 20.31
N ASP A 176 2.81 -36.65 19.25
CA ASP A 176 2.19 -35.79 18.21
C ASP A 176 1.59 -34.46 18.74
N ILE A 177 2.14 -33.94 19.83
CA ILE A 177 1.84 -32.56 20.26
C ILE A 177 2.76 -31.58 19.51
N VAL A 178 2.16 -30.51 18.97
CA VAL A 178 2.91 -29.41 18.37
C VAL A 178 2.86 -28.18 19.27
N ILE A 179 4.02 -27.63 19.58
CA ILE A 179 4.16 -26.41 20.39
C ILE A 179 4.89 -25.38 19.54
N LEU A 180 4.22 -24.28 19.24
CA LEU A 180 4.80 -23.13 18.53
C LEU A 180 4.83 -21.93 19.46
N ALA A 181 5.99 -21.27 19.54
CA ALA A 181 6.18 -20.07 20.34
C ALA A 181 7.22 -19.15 19.72
N SER A 182 7.29 -17.91 20.18
CA SER A 182 8.36 -16.97 19.78
C SER A 182 9.74 -17.48 20.20
N GLU A 183 9.81 -18.26 21.28
CA GLU A 183 11.05 -18.79 21.84
C GLU A 183 10.96 -20.29 22.09
N ALA A 184 12.12 -20.96 22.05
CA ALA A 184 12.21 -22.36 22.45
C ALA A 184 12.23 -22.48 23.99
N GLY A 185 11.58 -23.51 24.53
CA GLY A 185 11.59 -23.78 25.97
C GLY A 185 10.50 -23.07 26.78
N THR A 186 9.48 -22.52 26.12
CA THR A 186 8.28 -21.97 26.77
C THR A 186 7.52 -23.02 27.58
N LEU A 187 7.58 -24.29 27.15
CA LEU A 187 7.16 -25.45 27.91
C LEU A 187 8.39 -26.35 28.14
N PRO A 188 8.55 -26.94 29.35
CA PRO A 188 9.67 -27.77 29.70
C PRO A 188 9.49 -29.21 29.15
N ILE A 189 9.69 -29.40 27.85
CA ILE A 189 9.62 -30.70 27.19
C ILE A 189 11.01 -31.36 27.21
N PRO A 190 11.14 -32.55 27.76
CA PRO A 190 12.38 -33.32 27.74
C PRO A 190 12.87 -33.57 26.32
N GLN A 191 14.19 -33.45 26.10
CA GLN A 191 14.79 -33.66 24.77
C GLN A 191 14.44 -35.02 24.15
N SER A 192 14.31 -36.06 24.97
CA SER A 192 13.92 -37.41 24.55
C SER A 192 12.50 -37.53 24.00
N GLN A 193 11.64 -36.59 24.32
CA GLN A 193 10.26 -36.54 23.83
C GLN A 193 10.11 -35.72 22.56
N ILE A 194 11.17 -35.06 22.07
CA ILE A 194 11.09 -34.19 20.90
C ILE A 194 11.45 -34.95 19.65
N LYS A 195 10.50 -35.09 18.73
CA LYS A 195 10.62 -35.73 17.41
C LYS A 195 11.24 -34.76 16.38
N LYS A 196 10.84 -33.46 16.39
CA LYS A 196 11.32 -32.44 15.43
C LYS A 196 11.39 -31.07 16.10
N LYS A 197 12.47 -30.33 15.82
CA LYS A 197 12.59 -28.89 16.15
C LYS A 197 12.77 -28.13 14.86
N TRP A 198 12.03 -27.03 14.71
CA TRP A 198 12.12 -26.20 13.52
C TRP A 198 11.83 -24.74 13.82
N ARG A 199 12.03 -23.89 12.82
CA ARG A 199 11.68 -22.47 12.86
C ARG A 199 10.88 -22.09 11.63
N LEU A 200 9.93 -21.18 11.77
CA LEU A 200 9.28 -20.51 10.66
C LEU A 200 10.28 -19.64 9.91
N GLN A 201 10.10 -19.54 8.61
CA GLN A 201 10.90 -18.70 7.73
C GLN A 201 10.10 -17.48 7.27
N PRO A 202 10.76 -16.40 6.79
CA PRO A 202 10.08 -15.22 6.26
C PRO A 202 9.02 -15.56 5.21
N GLY A 203 7.82 -15.01 5.38
CA GLY A 203 6.71 -15.25 4.47
C GLY A 203 6.18 -16.68 4.39
N LYS A 204 6.64 -17.58 5.27
CA LYS A 204 6.21 -18.98 5.30
C LYS A 204 5.13 -19.22 6.34
N MET A 205 4.23 -20.14 5.99
CA MET A 205 3.10 -20.56 6.80
C MET A 205 3.29 -21.99 7.28
N PHE A 206 2.69 -22.28 8.43
CA PHE A 206 2.62 -23.62 9.00
C PHE A 206 1.20 -23.80 9.54
N MET A 207 0.55 -24.91 9.24
CA MET A 207 -0.83 -25.15 9.67
C MET A 207 -1.01 -26.61 10.11
N ILE A 208 -1.83 -26.82 11.09
CA ILE A 208 -2.29 -28.11 11.57
C ILE A 208 -3.79 -28.17 11.36
N ASP A 209 -4.25 -29.24 10.73
CA ASP A 209 -5.67 -29.55 10.59
C ASP A 209 -5.99 -30.67 11.60
N THR A 210 -6.81 -30.35 12.61
CA THR A 210 -7.13 -31.30 13.69
C THR A 210 -8.13 -32.38 13.27
N GLU A 211 -8.94 -32.11 12.24
CA GLU A 211 -9.84 -33.14 11.67
C GLU A 211 -9.05 -34.15 10.84
N GLN A 212 -8.06 -33.70 10.07
CA GLN A 212 -7.15 -34.60 9.33
C GLN A 212 -6.06 -35.20 10.21
N GLY A 213 -5.83 -34.69 11.40
CA GLY A 213 -4.79 -35.15 12.32
C GLY A 213 -3.37 -34.99 11.78
N ARG A 214 -3.09 -33.94 10.97
CA ARG A 214 -1.78 -33.76 10.35
C ARG A 214 -1.32 -32.31 10.24
N ILE A 215 -0.03 -32.16 10.07
CA ILE A 215 0.63 -30.91 9.69
C ILE A 215 0.52 -30.74 8.18
N ILE A 216 0.18 -29.52 7.75
CA ILE A 216 0.16 -29.09 6.35
C ILE A 216 1.28 -28.06 6.19
N GLU A 217 2.27 -28.39 5.38
CA GLU A 217 3.46 -27.56 5.15
C GLU A 217 3.15 -26.42 4.16
N ASP A 218 3.93 -25.35 4.20
CA ASP A 218 3.79 -24.14 3.38
C ASP A 218 3.58 -24.41 1.88
N GLU A 219 4.41 -25.30 1.33
CA GLU A 219 4.37 -25.62 -0.10
C GLU A 219 3.05 -26.28 -0.52
N GLU A 220 2.52 -27.18 0.33
CA GLU A 220 1.23 -27.83 0.09
C GLU A 220 0.08 -26.81 0.15
N ILE A 221 0.07 -25.96 1.19
CA ILE A 221 -0.95 -24.92 1.35
C ILE A 221 -0.97 -24.01 0.12
N LYS A 222 0.18 -23.43 -0.21
CA LYS A 222 0.30 -22.45 -1.29
C LYS A 222 0.02 -23.06 -2.65
N ARG A 223 0.50 -24.28 -2.90
CA ARG A 223 0.21 -25.01 -4.14
C ARG A 223 -1.27 -25.31 -4.31
N THR A 224 -1.92 -25.80 -3.26
CA THR A 224 -3.35 -26.11 -3.28
C THR A 224 -4.16 -24.86 -3.58
N LEU A 225 -3.89 -23.74 -2.91
CA LEU A 225 -4.59 -22.49 -3.13
C LEU A 225 -4.27 -21.87 -4.50
N ALA A 226 -3.02 -21.92 -4.94
CA ALA A 226 -2.63 -21.39 -6.25
C ALA A 226 -3.25 -22.16 -7.43
N LEU A 227 -3.60 -23.43 -7.23
CA LEU A 227 -4.24 -24.27 -8.24
C LEU A 227 -5.78 -24.36 -8.08
N SER A 228 -6.35 -23.76 -7.05
CA SER A 228 -7.80 -23.79 -6.83
C SER A 228 -8.62 -23.08 -7.90
N ASN A 229 -8.00 -22.14 -8.59
CA ASN A 229 -8.59 -21.37 -9.69
C ASN A 229 -7.54 -21.12 -10.79
N PRO A 230 -7.97 -20.79 -12.01
CA PRO A 230 -7.06 -20.52 -13.12
C PRO A 230 -6.48 -19.09 -13.05
N TYR A 231 -5.80 -18.75 -11.95
CA TYR A 231 -5.26 -17.41 -11.69
C TYR A 231 -4.32 -16.94 -12.80
N LYS A 232 -3.54 -17.85 -13.41
CA LYS A 232 -2.63 -17.50 -14.51
C LYS A 232 -3.36 -17.00 -15.76
N GLU A 233 -4.49 -17.60 -16.09
CA GLU A 233 -5.33 -17.13 -17.19
C GLU A 233 -6.04 -15.83 -16.81
N TRP A 234 -6.51 -15.74 -15.57
CA TRP A 234 -7.17 -14.53 -15.08
C TRP A 234 -6.22 -13.33 -15.05
N THR A 235 -5.03 -13.45 -14.50
CA THR A 235 -4.04 -12.35 -14.47
C THR A 235 -3.64 -11.94 -15.88
N LYS A 236 -3.36 -12.90 -16.76
CA LYS A 236 -3.03 -12.61 -18.16
C LYS A 236 -4.13 -11.84 -18.90
N ARG A 237 -5.41 -12.11 -18.57
CA ARG A 237 -6.55 -11.43 -19.17
C ARG A 237 -6.85 -10.07 -18.53
N LEU A 238 -6.62 -9.94 -17.23
CA LEU A 238 -7.06 -8.80 -16.42
C LEU A 238 -6.00 -7.74 -16.21
N ASN A 239 -4.72 -8.14 -16.12
CA ASN A 239 -3.65 -7.20 -15.87
C ASN A 239 -3.14 -6.63 -17.19
N ILE A 240 -3.17 -5.30 -17.28
CA ILE A 240 -2.53 -4.53 -18.34
C ILE A 240 -1.33 -3.85 -17.71
N HIS A 241 -0.14 -4.18 -18.19
CA HIS A 241 1.07 -3.46 -17.77
C HIS A 241 1.21 -2.21 -18.63
N LEU A 242 1.36 -1.04 -18.01
CA LEU A 242 1.51 0.22 -18.74
C LEU A 242 2.73 0.21 -19.67
N SER A 243 3.76 -0.58 -19.33
CA SER A 243 4.93 -0.81 -20.19
C SER A 243 4.57 -1.41 -21.56
N ASP A 244 3.56 -2.27 -21.61
CA ASP A 244 3.16 -3.02 -22.80
C ASP A 244 2.21 -2.21 -23.70
N VAL A 245 1.69 -1.11 -23.19
CA VAL A 245 0.87 -0.17 -23.98
C VAL A 245 1.76 0.60 -24.95
N VAL A 246 1.34 0.64 -26.22
CA VAL A 246 2.08 1.37 -27.26
C VAL A 246 2.09 2.86 -26.96
N ALA A 247 3.26 3.47 -27.04
CA ALA A 247 3.39 4.90 -26.82
C ALA A 247 2.70 5.72 -27.93
N PRO A 248 1.81 6.66 -27.58
CA PRO A 248 1.30 7.61 -28.56
C PRO A 248 2.41 8.56 -29.01
N PRO A 249 2.27 9.24 -30.16
CA PRO A 249 3.16 10.32 -30.50
C PRO A 249 3.26 11.34 -29.36
N PRO A 250 4.45 11.89 -29.08
CA PRO A 250 4.62 12.88 -28.05
C PRO A 250 3.67 14.06 -28.28
N LEU A 251 3.00 14.51 -27.21
CA LEU A 251 2.21 15.73 -27.27
C LEU A 251 3.18 16.92 -27.33
N PRO A 252 2.99 17.87 -28.26
CA PRO A 252 3.82 19.05 -28.28
C PRO A 252 3.65 19.82 -26.94
N ASN A 253 4.76 20.25 -26.37
CA ASN A 253 4.73 21.11 -25.18
C ASN A 253 4.42 22.55 -25.62
N ASN A 254 3.12 22.84 -25.76
CA ASN A 254 2.63 24.14 -26.22
C ASN A 254 2.24 25.06 -25.05
N ASN A 255 2.89 24.91 -23.88
CA ASN A 255 2.59 25.81 -22.77
C ASN A 255 3.07 27.24 -23.13
N PRO A 256 2.18 28.26 -23.15
CA PRO A 256 2.54 29.64 -23.53
C PRO A 256 3.41 30.31 -22.46
N VAL A 257 3.42 29.81 -21.22
CA VAL A 257 4.20 30.38 -20.12
C VAL A 257 5.64 29.83 -20.20
N PRO A 258 6.66 30.71 -20.25
CA PRO A 258 8.07 30.28 -20.27
C PRO A 258 8.42 29.38 -19.09
N LEU A 259 9.33 28.41 -19.30
CA LEU A 259 9.74 27.44 -18.28
C LEU A 259 10.17 28.13 -16.98
N ILE A 260 11.01 29.18 -17.07
CA ILE A 260 11.51 29.90 -15.90
C ILE A 260 10.36 30.52 -15.07
N LYS A 261 9.33 31.05 -15.73
CA LYS A 261 8.17 31.63 -15.03
C LYS A 261 7.33 30.57 -14.33
N ARG A 262 7.23 29.39 -14.93
CA ARG A 262 6.56 28.24 -14.28
C ARG A 262 7.37 27.72 -13.09
N GLN A 263 8.70 27.67 -13.22
CA GLN A 263 9.59 27.31 -12.11
C GLN A 263 9.43 28.30 -10.93
N GLU A 264 9.48 29.59 -11.20
CA GLU A 264 9.25 30.64 -10.19
C GLU A 264 7.88 30.48 -9.50
N ALA A 265 6.82 30.25 -10.26
CA ALA A 265 5.46 30.11 -9.75
C ALA A 265 5.26 28.85 -8.88
N PHE A 266 5.97 27.77 -9.17
CA PHE A 266 5.95 26.54 -8.37
C PHE A 266 7.06 26.48 -7.30
N GLY A 267 7.83 27.55 -7.13
CA GLY A 267 8.82 27.70 -6.07
C GLY A 267 10.13 26.96 -6.30
N TYR A 268 10.52 26.70 -7.56
CA TYR A 268 11.84 26.18 -7.89
C TYR A 268 12.89 27.28 -7.77
N GLY A 269 13.84 27.10 -6.87
CA GLY A 269 15.02 27.95 -6.77
C GLY A 269 16.21 27.40 -7.57
N GLU A 270 17.23 28.25 -7.78
CA GLU A 270 18.50 27.79 -8.37
C GLU A 270 19.14 26.65 -7.55
N ASP A 271 19.02 26.73 -6.23
CA ASP A 271 19.53 25.70 -5.31
C ASP A 271 18.80 24.35 -5.49
N ASP A 272 17.49 24.37 -5.72
CA ASP A 272 16.71 23.15 -5.99
C ASP A 272 17.16 22.48 -7.28
N ILE A 273 17.43 23.29 -8.32
CA ILE A 273 17.93 22.77 -9.60
C ILE A 273 19.36 22.23 -9.43
N LYS A 274 20.24 22.98 -8.77
CA LYS A 274 21.66 22.66 -8.67
C LYS A 274 21.95 21.52 -7.69
N PHE A 275 21.28 21.51 -6.53
CA PHE A 275 21.62 20.61 -5.44
C PHE A 275 20.62 19.46 -5.27
N VAL A 276 19.47 19.51 -5.93
CA VAL A 276 18.47 18.44 -5.90
C VAL A 276 18.35 17.77 -7.27
N LEU A 277 17.83 18.49 -8.28
CA LEU A 277 17.51 17.89 -9.58
C LEU A 277 18.75 17.39 -10.34
N ARG A 278 19.84 18.17 -10.37
CA ARG A 278 21.07 17.75 -11.06
C ARG A 278 21.69 16.48 -10.49
N PRO A 279 21.95 16.33 -9.18
CA PRO A 279 22.47 15.09 -8.63
C PRO A 279 21.59 13.88 -8.91
N MET A 280 20.26 14.05 -8.84
CA MET A 280 19.32 12.97 -9.14
C MET A 280 19.40 12.56 -10.62
N ALA A 281 19.45 13.53 -11.53
CA ALA A 281 19.54 13.28 -12.98
C ALA A 281 20.90 12.71 -13.41
N GLU A 282 21.99 13.11 -12.78
CA GLU A 282 23.34 12.68 -13.12
C GLU A 282 23.74 11.35 -12.48
N LYS A 283 23.36 11.14 -11.21
CA LYS A 283 23.85 10.01 -10.40
C LYS A 283 22.79 8.95 -10.10
N GLY A 284 21.52 9.19 -10.43
CA GLY A 284 20.43 8.29 -10.05
C GLY A 284 20.26 8.15 -8.54
N ALA A 285 20.63 9.18 -7.79
CA ALA A 285 20.53 9.22 -6.33
C ALA A 285 20.33 10.67 -5.86
N GLU A 286 19.60 10.85 -4.77
CA GLU A 286 19.53 12.16 -4.12
C GLU A 286 20.92 12.59 -3.59
N ALA A 287 21.14 13.89 -3.54
CA ALA A 287 22.34 14.43 -2.92
C ALA A 287 22.41 14.06 -1.44
N ILE A 288 23.62 13.76 -0.97
CA ILE A 288 23.86 13.51 0.46
C ILE A 288 23.80 14.86 1.20
N GLY A 289 22.91 14.93 2.17
CA GLY A 289 22.71 16.14 2.97
C GLY A 289 22.10 15.81 4.33
N SER A 290 21.82 16.84 5.12
CA SER A 290 21.10 16.69 6.38
C SER A 290 19.68 16.20 6.14
N MET A 291 19.29 15.12 6.77
CA MET A 291 18.01 14.46 6.58
C MET A 291 16.94 14.87 7.60
N GLY A 292 17.22 15.76 8.48
CA GLY A 292 16.29 16.15 9.52
C GLY A 292 16.37 17.63 9.86
N ASN A 293 15.22 18.18 10.18
CA ASN A 293 15.11 19.52 10.71
C ASN A 293 13.97 19.54 11.74
N ASP A 294 14.34 19.58 13.01
CA ASP A 294 13.41 19.61 14.13
C ASP A 294 12.88 21.03 14.43
N THR A 295 13.25 22.00 13.60
CA THR A 295 12.72 23.35 13.73
C THR A 295 11.20 23.32 13.62
N PRO A 296 10.45 23.88 14.59
CA PRO A 296 9.00 23.98 14.52
C PRO A 296 8.56 24.74 13.28
N LEU A 297 7.39 24.33 12.75
CA LEU A 297 6.79 25.06 11.64
C LEU A 297 6.48 26.49 12.05
N ALA A 298 6.90 27.46 11.22
CA ALA A 298 6.65 28.88 11.47
C ALA A 298 5.21 29.23 11.05
N MET A 299 4.22 28.76 11.80
CA MET A 299 2.80 28.91 11.50
C MET A 299 2.35 30.38 11.37
N LEU A 300 3.00 31.28 12.09
CA LEU A 300 2.70 32.71 12.07
C LEU A 300 3.63 33.51 11.14
N SER A 301 4.38 32.83 10.30
CA SER A 301 5.26 33.49 9.32
C SER A 301 4.45 34.05 8.15
N HIS A 302 4.77 35.27 7.72
CA HIS A 302 4.23 35.86 6.50
C HIS A 302 4.95 35.37 5.21
N ARG A 303 5.95 34.51 5.33
CA ARG A 303 6.62 33.94 4.16
C ARG A 303 5.76 32.86 3.52
N ALA A 304 5.48 33.00 2.25
CA ALA A 304 4.92 31.91 1.45
C ALA A 304 5.93 30.76 1.37
N LYS A 305 5.52 29.57 1.80
CA LYS A 305 6.32 28.35 1.71
C LYS A 305 5.59 27.31 0.86
N PRO A 306 6.32 26.46 0.11
CA PRO A 306 5.70 25.33 -0.58
C PRO A 306 4.87 24.48 0.40
N PHE A 307 3.66 24.12 -0.02
CA PHE A 307 2.69 23.45 0.85
C PHE A 307 3.23 22.15 1.46
N TYR A 308 4.12 21.43 0.75
CA TYR A 308 4.77 20.21 1.22
C TYR A 308 5.61 20.39 2.47
N GLN A 309 6.10 21.60 2.76
CA GLN A 309 6.91 21.86 3.96
C GLN A 309 6.12 21.80 5.27
N TYR A 310 4.78 21.82 5.20
CA TYR A 310 3.91 21.68 6.38
C TYR A 310 3.69 20.22 6.80
N PHE A 311 4.17 19.25 6.01
CA PHE A 311 3.99 17.83 6.29
C PHE A 311 5.21 17.25 7.00
N ARG A 312 4.94 16.45 8.02
CA ARG A 312 5.93 15.74 8.84
C ARG A 312 5.49 14.29 9.05
N GLN A 313 6.43 13.43 9.35
CA GLN A 313 6.13 12.07 9.79
C GLN A 313 5.48 12.09 11.17
N LEU A 314 4.42 11.30 11.35
CA LEU A 314 3.66 11.19 12.60
C LEU A 314 3.96 9.92 13.40
N PHE A 315 4.93 9.15 13.01
CA PHE A 315 5.29 7.90 13.69
C PHE A 315 6.66 8.02 14.38
N ALA A 316 6.82 7.26 15.46
CA ALA A 316 8.12 7.12 16.10
C ALA A 316 9.03 6.25 15.21
N GLN A 317 10.17 6.79 14.86
CA GLN A 317 11.18 6.02 14.12
C GLN A 317 11.86 5.04 15.07
N VAL A 318 11.91 3.76 14.68
CA VAL A 318 12.64 2.76 15.45
C VAL A 318 14.15 3.00 15.39
N THR A 319 14.85 2.70 16.47
CA THR A 319 16.32 2.88 16.58
C THR A 319 17.08 2.04 15.56
N ASN A 320 16.65 0.80 15.36
CA ASN A 320 17.19 -0.12 14.37
C ASN A 320 16.14 -0.39 13.31
N PRO A 321 16.17 0.29 12.14
CA PRO A 321 15.23 0.01 11.05
C PRO A 321 15.27 -1.48 10.68
N PRO A 322 14.10 -2.13 10.57
CA PRO A 322 14.04 -3.57 10.34
C PRO A 322 14.47 -3.98 8.94
N ILE A 323 14.44 -3.06 7.98
CA ILE A 323 14.75 -3.30 6.58
C ILE A 323 16.06 -2.59 6.26
N ASP A 324 17.12 -3.38 6.09
CA ASP A 324 18.43 -2.87 5.64
C ASP A 324 18.46 -2.69 4.10
N PRO A 325 19.46 -1.98 3.52
CA PRO A 325 19.54 -1.71 2.10
C PRO A 325 19.60 -2.96 1.19
N ILE A 326 20.04 -4.10 1.69
CA ILE A 326 20.05 -5.37 0.93
C ILE A 326 18.64 -5.95 0.92
N ARG A 327 17.98 -6.01 2.07
CA ARG A 327 16.59 -6.45 2.19
C ARG A 327 15.61 -5.57 1.44
N GLU A 328 15.84 -4.27 1.35
CA GLU A 328 15.02 -3.35 0.55
C GLU A 328 14.80 -3.86 -0.88
N GLN A 329 15.82 -4.48 -1.47
CA GLN A 329 15.73 -5.00 -2.84
C GLN A 329 14.91 -6.30 -2.92
N LEU A 330 14.87 -7.07 -1.86
CA LEU A 330 14.21 -8.37 -1.82
C LEU A 330 12.74 -8.29 -1.40
N VAL A 331 12.42 -7.41 -0.47
CA VAL A 331 11.11 -7.39 0.19
C VAL A 331 10.25 -6.17 -0.12
N MET A 332 10.86 -5.07 -0.62
CA MET A 332 10.12 -3.85 -0.89
C MET A 332 9.65 -3.75 -2.34
N SER A 333 8.45 -3.23 -2.53
CA SER A 333 7.81 -3.08 -3.84
C SER A 333 7.24 -1.68 -4.01
N LEU A 334 7.50 -1.09 -5.18
CA LEU A 334 6.87 0.15 -5.64
C LEU A 334 5.74 -0.10 -6.65
N VAL A 335 5.37 -1.36 -6.89
CA VAL A 335 4.26 -1.71 -7.77
C VAL A 335 2.99 -0.98 -7.32
N SER A 336 2.30 -0.36 -8.27
CA SER A 336 1.04 0.32 -8.07
C SER A 336 0.00 -0.17 -9.06
N PHE A 337 -1.23 -0.29 -8.60
CA PHE A 337 -2.38 -0.55 -9.46
C PHE A 337 -3.24 0.71 -9.53
N VAL A 338 -3.61 1.08 -10.77
CA VAL A 338 -4.43 2.26 -11.05
C VAL A 338 -5.80 1.82 -11.57
N GLY A 339 -6.86 2.45 -11.09
CA GLY A 339 -8.22 2.22 -11.54
C GLY A 339 -9.13 1.52 -10.54
N PRO A 340 -10.22 0.89 -11.02
CA PRO A 340 -11.23 0.28 -10.18
C PRO A 340 -10.68 -0.87 -9.35
N ARG A 341 -11.23 -1.04 -8.16
CA ARG A 341 -10.93 -2.16 -7.25
C ARG A 341 -12.13 -3.08 -7.18
N PRO A 342 -11.95 -4.38 -7.33
CA PRO A 342 -13.04 -5.34 -7.19
C PRO A 342 -13.56 -5.38 -5.74
N ASN A 343 -14.78 -5.88 -5.58
CA ASN A 343 -15.32 -6.19 -4.27
C ASN A 343 -14.49 -7.31 -3.63
N LEU A 344 -13.92 -7.01 -2.48
CA LEU A 344 -13.03 -7.92 -1.77
C LEU A 344 -13.75 -9.20 -1.31
N LEU A 345 -15.05 -9.12 -0.98
CA LEU A 345 -15.83 -10.24 -0.43
C LEU A 345 -16.53 -11.08 -1.49
N ASP A 346 -16.40 -10.75 -2.77
CA ASP A 346 -16.89 -11.57 -3.87
C ASP A 346 -15.85 -12.61 -4.29
N ILE A 347 -15.77 -13.70 -3.53
CA ILE A 347 -14.78 -14.77 -3.74
C ILE A 347 -14.97 -15.54 -5.07
N ASN A 348 -16.17 -15.46 -5.65
CA ASN A 348 -16.52 -16.12 -6.91
C ASN A 348 -16.48 -15.18 -8.11
N ASN A 349 -15.97 -13.98 -7.96
CA ASN A 349 -15.90 -13.00 -9.03
C ASN A 349 -14.99 -13.47 -10.17
N VAL A 350 -15.58 -14.18 -11.11
CA VAL A 350 -14.88 -14.69 -12.31
C VAL A 350 -14.62 -13.62 -13.37
N ASN A 351 -15.22 -12.43 -13.22
CA ASN A 351 -15.04 -11.28 -14.11
C ASN A 351 -14.69 -10.00 -13.35
N PRO A 352 -13.60 -9.98 -12.57
CA PRO A 352 -13.16 -8.76 -11.90
C PRO A 352 -12.80 -7.68 -12.94
N PRO A 353 -12.86 -6.38 -12.56
CA PRO A 353 -12.48 -5.31 -13.46
C PRO A 353 -11.02 -5.46 -13.88
N LEU A 354 -10.70 -4.94 -15.06
CA LEU A 354 -9.32 -4.86 -15.53
C LEU A 354 -8.48 -4.05 -14.55
N ARG A 355 -7.19 -4.34 -14.52
CA ARG A 355 -6.19 -3.72 -13.65
C ARG A 355 -5.09 -3.12 -14.50
N LEU A 356 -4.74 -1.89 -14.23
CA LEU A 356 -3.60 -1.23 -14.84
C LEU A 356 -2.44 -1.26 -13.85
N GLU A 357 -1.43 -2.07 -14.16
CA GLU A 357 -0.25 -2.25 -13.32
C GLU A 357 0.88 -1.33 -13.77
N LEU A 358 1.48 -0.66 -12.80
CA LEU A 358 2.69 0.14 -12.92
C LEU A 358 3.80 -0.51 -12.12
N SER A 359 4.98 -0.62 -12.69
CA SER A 359 6.17 -1.14 -11.97
C SER A 359 6.62 -0.23 -10.83
N GLN A 360 6.26 1.05 -10.90
CA GLN A 360 6.53 2.07 -9.88
C GLN A 360 5.63 3.31 -10.15
N PRO A 361 5.35 4.17 -9.15
CA PRO A 361 4.29 5.18 -9.25
C PRO A 361 4.69 6.46 -10.00
N ILE A 362 5.97 6.69 -10.32
CA ILE A 362 6.42 7.93 -10.96
C ILE A 362 6.37 7.77 -12.47
N LEU A 363 5.55 8.55 -13.14
CA LEU A 363 5.36 8.49 -14.59
C LEU A 363 6.29 9.47 -15.31
N GLY A 364 7.00 8.98 -16.32
CA GLY A 364 7.67 9.80 -17.31
C GLY A 364 6.69 10.44 -18.32
N MET A 365 7.22 11.16 -19.29
CA MET A 365 6.41 11.83 -20.32
C MET A 365 5.63 10.82 -21.18
N GLU A 366 6.29 9.71 -21.53
CA GLU A 366 5.69 8.66 -22.36
C GLU A 366 4.56 7.93 -21.62
N GLU A 367 4.80 7.52 -20.37
CA GLU A 367 3.81 6.83 -19.57
C GLU A 367 2.58 7.71 -19.32
N MET A 368 2.79 9.01 -19.08
CA MET A 368 1.68 9.94 -18.91
C MET A 368 0.88 10.14 -20.20
N ALA A 369 1.54 10.16 -21.36
CA ALA A 369 0.86 10.20 -22.65
C ALA A 369 0.02 8.95 -22.93
N LYS A 370 0.52 7.77 -22.54
CA LYS A 370 -0.25 6.50 -22.55
C LYS A 370 -1.47 6.60 -21.64
N MET A 371 -1.29 7.10 -20.41
CA MET A 371 -2.36 7.24 -19.41
C MET A 371 -3.50 8.12 -19.90
N ARG A 372 -3.20 9.24 -20.57
CA ARG A 372 -4.21 10.13 -21.14
C ARG A 372 -5.05 9.53 -22.27
N ARG A 373 -4.54 8.53 -22.95
CA ARG A 373 -5.18 7.89 -24.11
C ARG A 373 -5.41 6.41 -23.87
N ILE A 374 -5.52 6.02 -22.62
CA ILE A 374 -5.61 4.61 -22.24
C ILE A 374 -6.84 3.92 -22.84
N ASP A 375 -7.93 4.65 -23.06
CA ASP A 375 -9.16 4.23 -23.72
C ASP A 375 -8.87 3.57 -25.08
N ARG A 376 -7.99 4.19 -25.89
CA ARG A 376 -7.64 3.71 -27.23
C ARG A 376 -6.92 2.36 -27.24
N TYR A 377 -6.22 2.04 -26.14
CA TYR A 377 -5.41 0.81 -26.04
C TYR A 377 -6.15 -0.29 -25.28
N THR A 378 -7.23 0.04 -24.59
CA THR A 378 -7.97 -0.90 -23.74
C THR A 378 -9.40 -1.15 -24.21
N GLY A 379 -9.78 -0.62 -25.39
CA GLY A 379 -11.15 -0.75 -25.92
C GLY A 379 -12.20 -0.19 -24.96
N ASP A 380 -11.95 1.03 -24.49
CA ASP A 380 -12.79 1.79 -23.53
C ASP A 380 -12.95 1.15 -22.13
N LYS A 381 -12.23 0.09 -21.85
CA LYS A 381 -12.27 -0.56 -20.51
C LYS A 381 -11.61 0.29 -19.42
N PHE A 382 -10.58 1.09 -19.81
CA PHE A 382 -10.08 2.20 -19.03
C PHE A 382 -10.39 3.50 -19.76
N ARG A 383 -10.93 4.47 -19.02
CA ARG A 383 -11.24 5.81 -19.52
C ARG A 383 -10.70 6.84 -18.54
N SER A 384 -9.81 7.72 -19.03
CA SER A 384 -9.24 8.78 -18.23
C SER A 384 -10.01 10.10 -18.40
N TYR A 385 -10.16 10.85 -17.30
CA TYR A 385 -10.74 12.17 -17.28
C TYR A 385 -9.80 13.17 -16.61
N GLU A 386 -9.50 14.29 -17.30
CA GLU A 386 -8.63 15.32 -16.75
C GLU A 386 -9.43 16.35 -15.93
N ILE A 387 -9.00 16.58 -14.70
CA ILE A 387 -9.54 17.57 -13.79
C ILE A 387 -8.49 18.67 -13.62
N ASP A 388 -8.75 19.84 -14.22
CA ASP A 388 -7.92 21.03 -14.06
C ASP A 388 -8.05 21.58 -12.62
N THR A 389 -6.96 21.59 -11.87
CA THR A 389 -6.91 22.03 -10.47
C THR A 389 -6.58 23.53 -10.33
N THR A 390 -6.50 24.26 -11.42
CA THR A 390 -6.27 25.70 -11.37
C THR A 390 -7.58 26.48 -11.23
N TYR A 391 -7.51 27.71 -10.72
CA TYR A 391 -8.61 28.65 -10.63
C TYR A 391 -8.15 30.07 -11.01
N ARG A 392 -9.09 30.98 -11.26
CA ARG A 392 -8.77 32.35 -11.66
C ARG A 392 -8.19 33.15 -10.49
N VAL A 393 -7.06 33.79 -10.68
CA VAL A 393 -6.42 34.67 -9.68
C VAL A 393 -7.40 35.74 -9.13
N ALA A 394 -8.25 36.25 -10.01
CA ALA A 394 -9.26 37.27 -9.64
C ALA A 394 -10.29 36.78 -8.59
N TRP A 395 -10.39 35.48 -8.33
CA TRP A 395 -11.31 34.94 -7.31
C TRP A 395 -10.74 35.05 -5.87
N GLY A 396 -9.45 35.38 -5.73
CA GLY A 396 -8.81 35.53 -4.42
C GLY A 396 -8.85 34.28 -3.56
N GLU A 397 -8.81 34.46 -2.25
CA GLU A 397 -8.80 33.37 -1.27
C GLU A 397 -10.10 32.56 -1.28
N GLU A 398 -11.25 33.20 -1.42
CA GLU A 398 -12.56 32.54 -1.50
C GLU A 398 -12.65 31.59 -2.71
N GLY A 399 -11.88 31.90 -3.77
CA GLY A 399 -11.81 31.05 -4.97
C GLY A 399 -11.25 29.65 -4.70
N VAL A 400 -10.44 29.45 -3.69
CA VAL A 400 -9.87 28.14 -3.32
C VAL A 400 -10.98 27.19 -2.86
N GLU A 401 -11.83 27.64 -1.93
CA GLU A 401 -12.91 26.82 -1.36
C GLU A 401 -13.95 26.49 -2.43
N ALA A 402 -14.40 27.48 -3.17
CA ALA A 402 -15.35 27.29 -4.28
C ALA A 402 -14.78 26.33 -5.34
N ARG A 403 -13.48 26.44 -5.65
CA ARG A 403 -12.84 25.56 -6.62
C ARG A 403 -12.72 24.13 -6.10
N LEU A 404 -12.35 23.91 -4.85
CA LEU A 404 -12.30 22.59 -4.24
C LEU A 404 -13.67 21.89 -4.30
N ALA A 405 -14.74 22.59 -3.95
CA ALA A 405 -16.10 22.06 -4.07
C ALA A 405 -16.42 21.65 -5.52
N SER A 406 -16.08 22.52 -6.49
CA SER A 406 -16.25 22.23 -7.92
C SER A 406 -15.43 21.02 -8.38
N LEU A 407 -14.17 20.86 -7.90
CA LEU A 407 -13.33 19.71 -8.23
C LEU A 407 -13.95 18.40 -7.71
N CYS A 408 -14.45 18.41 -6.48
CA CYS A 408 -15.12 17.27 -5.86
C CYS A 408 -16.38 16.85 -6.64
N ALA A 409 -17.23 17.81 -7.01
CA ALA A 409 -18.42 17.54 -7.81
C ALA A 409 -18.05 16.94 -9.18
N ARG A 410 -17.09 17.54 -9.89
CA ARG A 410 -16.61 17.02 -11.19
C ARG A 410 -16.02 15.63 -11.10
N ALA A 411 -15.34 15.31 -10.01
CA ALA A 411 -14.81 13.96 -9.79
C ALA A 411 -15.93 12.93 -9.66
N VAL A 412 -16.98 13.27 -8.89
CA VAL A 412 -18.17 12.41 -8.75
C VAL A 412 -18.88 12.21 -10.09
N ASP A 413 -19.11 13.30 -10.83
CA ASP A 413 -19.78 13.23 -12.13
C ASP A 413 -18.98 12.38 -13.13
N ALA A 414 -17.67 12.60 -13.23
CA ALA A 414 -16.80 11.81 -14.10
C ALA A 414 -16.84 10.31 -13.75
N VAL A 415 -16.82 9.94 -12.47
CA VAL A 415 -16.90 8.52 -12.07
C VAL A 415 -18.26 7.92 -12.41
N LYS A 416 -19.35 8.68 -12.21
CA LYS A 416 -20.70 8.23 -12.60
C LYS A 416 -20.87 8.08 -14.10
N ASP A 417 -20.16 8.89 -14.90
CA ASP A 417 -20.12 8.82 -16.36
C ASP A 417 -19.21 7.68 -16.88
N GLY A 418 -18.65 6.86 -15.97
CA GLY A 418 -17.86 5.68 -16.28
C GLY A 418 -16.38 5.93 -16.52
N TYR A 419 -15.86 7.12 -16.15
CA TYR A 419 -14.42 7.34 -16.12
C TYR A 419 -13.82 6.70 -14.87
N ASN A 420 -12.85 5.84 -15.08
CA ASN A 420 -12.26 5.03 -14.01
C ASN A 420 -10.78 5.37 -13.72
N ILE A 421 -10.27 6.44 -14.35
CA ILE A 421 -8.99 7.08 -14.03
C ILE A 421 -9.22 8.60 -14.03
N LEU A 422 -8.97 9.26 -12.91
CA LEU A 422 -9.02 10.72 -12.79
C LEU A 422 -7.60 11.27 -12.76
N ILE A 423 -7.28 12.15 -13.71
CA ILE A 423 -5.99 12.85 -13.82
C ILE A 423 -6.17 14.25 -13.27
N LEU A 424 -5.59 14.52 -12.08
CA LEU A 424 -5.59 15.86 -11.49
C LEU A 424 -4.38 16.62 -12.04
N THR A 425 -4.61 17.74 -12.73
CA THR A 425 -3.53 18.47 -13.42
C THR A 425 -3.56 19.96 -13.11
N ASP A 426 -2.38 20.54 -12.90
CA ASP A 426 -2.16 21.98 -12.74
C ASP A 426 -1.46 22.63 -13.95
N ARG A 427 -1.39 21.93 -15.09
CA ARG A 427 -0.71 22.42 -16.31
C ARG A 427 -1.26 23.72 -16.89
N LYS A 428 -2.52 24.07 -16.56
CA LYS A 428 -3.16 25.30 -17.04
C LYS A 428 -2.81 26.53 -16.20
N MET A 429 -1.84 26.43 -15.31
CA MET A 429 -1.31 27.57 -14.57
C MET A 429 -0.76 28.61 -15.55
N SER A 430 -1.14 29.87 -15.33
CA SER A 430 -0.80 31.02 -16.15
C SER A 430 -0.83 32.31 -15.32
N GLU A 431 -0.61 33.49 -15.93
CA GLU A 431 -0.74 34.78 -15.26
C GLU A 431 -2.15 35.02 -14.69
N GLU A 432 -3.17 34.45 -15.33
CA GLU A 432 -4.57 34.58 -14.90
C GLU A 432 -5.08 33.44 -14.02
N ARG A 433 -4.32 32.34 -13.94
CA ARG A 433 -4.74 31.13 -13.27
C ARG A 433 -3.66 30.58 -12.35
N VAL A 434 -4.00 30.40 -11.09
CA VAL A 434 -3.14 29.84 -10.05
C VAL A 434 -3.56 28.41 -9.73
N ALA A 435 -2.58 27.56 -9.43
CA ALA A 435 -2.82 26.19 -9.03
C ALA A 435 -3.24 26.09 -7.56
N ILE A 436 -4.27 25.28 -7.26
CA ILE A 436 -4.50 24.81 -5.90
C ILE A 436 -3.32 23.89 -5.51
N PRO A 437 -2.78 23.99 -4.28
CA PRO A 437 -1.76 23.07 -3.82
C PRO A 437 -2.21 21.63 -4.02
N MET A 438 -1.44 20.84 -4.76
CA MET A 438 -1.85 19.50 -5.17
C MET A 438 -2.18 18.55 -4.01
N PRO A 439 -1.46 18.57 -2.85
CA PRO A 439 -1.86 17.78 -1.70
C PRO A 439 -3.27 18.11 -1.18
N LEU A 440 -3.67 19.36 -1.24
CA LEU A 440 -5.01 19.80 -0.85
C LEU A 440 -6.07 19.31 -1.86
N ALA A 441 -5.80 19.45 -3.15
CA ALA A 441 -6.72 19.01 -4.21
C ALA A 441 -6.96 17.49 -4.18
N ILE A 442 -5.89 16.70 -4.09
CA ILE A 442 -6.02 15.23 -4.04
C ILE A 442 -6.74 14.78 -2.76
N SER A 443 -6.40 15.37 -1.61
CA SER A 443 -7.05 15.01 -0.34
C SER A 443 -8.54 15.29 -0.37
N ALA A 444 -8.96 16.47 -0.85
CA ALA A 444 -10.37 16.85 -0.97
C ALA A 444 -11.14 15.87 -1.87
N ILE A 445 -10.62 15.56 -3.06
CA ILE A 445 -11.26 14.63 -3.99
C ILE A 445 -11.28 13.20 -3.41
N HIS A 446 -10.19 12.73 -2.84
CA HIS A 446 -10.08 11.40 -2.23
C HIS A 446 -11.13 11.20 -1.14
N GLN A 447 -11.22 12.12 -0.18
CA GLN A 447 -12.18 12.05 0.92
C GLN A 447 -13.63 12.20 0.44
N HIS A 448 -13.86 13.07 -0.53
CA HIS A 448 -15.21 13.26 -1.09
C HIS A 448 -15.69 12.01 -1.85
N LEU A 449 -14.83 11.36 -2.61
CA LEU A 449 -15.15 10.09 -3.28
C LEU A 449 -15.41 8.95 -2.27
N ILE A 450 -14.69 8.93 -1.13
CA ILE A 450 -14.97 7.98 -0.03
C ILE A 450 -16.37 8.25 0.53
N ALA A 451 -16.67 9.50 0.85
CA ALA A 451 -18.00 9.89 1.36
C ALA A 451 -19.14 9.58 0.38
N ALA A 452 -18.87 9.67 -0.92
CA ALA A 452 -19.82 9.31 -1.97
C ALA A 452 -19.92 7.79 -2.25
N GLY A 453 -19.03 6.96 -1.67
CA GLY A 453 -18.95 5.51 -1.95
C GLY A 453 -18.39 5.17 -3.33
N LEU A 454 -17.66 6.10 -3.95
CA LEU A 454 -17.14 5.97 -5.32
C LEU A 454 -15.63 5.80 -5.42
N ARG A 455 -14.91 5.87 -4.28
CA ARG A 455 -13.43 5.85 -4.31
C ARG A 455 -12.85 4.56 -4.90
N THR A 456 -13.52 3.44 -4.72
CA THR A 456 -13.08 2.15 -5.25
C THR A 456 -13.38 1.96 -6.74
N ASN A 457 -14.13 2.86 -7.36
CA ASN A 457 -14.50 2.79 -8.77
C ASN A 457 -13.51 3.52 -9.69
N THR A 458 -12.52 4.22 -9.12
CA THR A 458 -11.58 5.04 -9.90
C THR A 458 -10.18 5.09 -9.29
N GLY A 459 -9.16 5.26 -10.15
CA GLY A 459 -7.80 5.59 -9.78
C GLY A 459 -7.55 7.10 -9.78
N LEU A 460 -6.62 7.56 -8.94
CA LEU A 460 -6.18 8.96 -8.90
C LEU A 460 -4.74 9.07 -9.41
N VAL A 461 -4.57 9.75 -10.53
CA VAL A 461 -3.27 10.07 -11.14
C VAL A 461 -3.01 11.55 -11.00
N ILE A 462 -1.83 11.91 -10.54
CA ILE A 462 -1.44 13.30 -10.28
C ILE A 462 -0.46 13.77 -11.34
N GLU A 463 -0.76 14.89 -11.94
CA GLU A 463 0.15 15.61 -12.83
C GLU A 463 0.37 17.02 -12.26
N THR A 464 1.56 17.29 -11.75
CA THR A 464 1.82 18.54 -11.05
C THR A 464 3.19 19.12 -11.34
N GLY A 465 3.23 20.46 -11.43
CA GLY A 465 4.48 21.21 -11.47
C GLY A 465 5.14 21.37 -10.11
N SER A 466 4.39 21.22 -9.02
CA SER A 466 4.88 21.53 -7.67
C SER A 466 5.75 20.42 -7.04
N ALA A 467 5.73 19.20 -7.58
CA ALA A 467 6.44 18.05 -7.01
C ALA A 467 7.76 17.77 -7.77
N PHE A 468 8.89 17.81 -7.08
CA PHE A 468 10.21 17.52 -7.66
C PHE A 468 11.16 16.76 -6.73
N GLN A 469 10.82 16.63 -5.45
CA GLN A 469 11.59 15.89 -4.44
C GLN A 469 10.84 14.63 -4.00
N THR A 470 11.55 13.64 -3.48
CA THR A 470 10.92 12.41 -2.98
C THR A 470 9.91 12.69 -1.86
N HIS A 471 10.19 13.65 -0.98
CA HIS A 471 9.23 14.06 0.06
C HIS A 471 7.88 14.51 -0.54
N HIS A 472 7.89 15.26 -1.64
CA HIS A 472 6.67 15.70 -2.31
C HIS A 472 5.87 14.52 -2.85
N MET A 473 6.56 13.52 -3.45
CA MET A 473 5.92 12.30 -3.94
C MET A 473 5.33 11.48 -2.79
N ALA A 474 6.04 11.39 -1.67
CA ALA A 474 5.58 10.69 -0.48
C ALA A 474 4.31 11.32 0.11
N VAL A 475 4.23 12.64 0.16
CA VAL A 475 3.02 13.36 0.61
C VAL A 475 1.84 13.07 -0.32
N LEU A 476 2.02 13.17 -1.65
CA LEU A 476 0.95 12.90 -2.61
C LEU A 476 0.46 11.44 -2.51
N ALA A 477 1.38 10.48 -2.39
CA ALA A 477 1.04 9.09 -2.18
C ALA A 477 0.27 8.87 -0.88
N ALA A 478 0.70 9.48 0.22
CA ALA A 478 0.01 9.39 1.51
C ALA A 478 -1.44 9.88 1.45
N TYR A 479 -1.76 10.81 0.55
CA TYR A 479 -3.12 11.30 0.30
C TYR A 479 -3.85 10.60 -0.84
N GLY A 480 -3.33 9.48 -1.36
CA GLY A 480 -4.06 8.57 -2.22
C GLY A 480 -3.67 8.58 -3.70
N ALA A 481 -2.54 9.20 -4.08
CA ALA A 481 -2.04 9.14 -5.45
C ALA A 481 -1.63 7.71 -5.82
N GLU A 482 -2.14 7.20 -6.91
CA GLU A 482 -1.77 5.89 -7.46
C GLU A 482 -0.60 6.00 -8.43
N ALA A 483 -0.50 7.14 -9.12
CA ALA A 483 0.64 7.50 -9.94
C ALA A 483 0.85 9.02 -9.92
N ILE A 484 2.09 9.45 -10.15
CA ILE A 484 2.50 10.85 -10.07
C ILE A 484 3.38 11.18 -11.27
N HIS A 485 3.02 12.24 -12.01
CA HIS A 485 3.80 12.78 -13.11
C HIS A 485 4.31 14.19 -12.76
N PRO A 486 5.59 14.32 -12.37
CA PRO A 486 6.19 15.61 -12.01
C PRO A 486 6.64 16.36 -13.27
N TYR A 487 5.69 16.84 -14.08
CA TYR A 487 5.98 17.33 -15.42
C TYR A 487 7.02 18.45 -15.47
N LEU A 488 6.96 19.40 -14.52
CA LEU A 488 7.85 20.56 -14.53
C LEU A 488 9.29 20.18 -14.18
N ALA A 489 9.47 19.21 -13.27
CA ALA A 489 10.80 18.64 -12.98
C ALA A 489 11.38 17.95 -14.21
N LEU A 490 10.56 17.16 -14.93
CA LEU A 490 10.97 16.48 -16.15
C LEU A 490 11.30 17.47 -17.29
N GLU A 491 10.50 18.51 -17.48
CA GLU A 491 10.77 19.58 -18.45
C GLU A 491 12.04 20.37 -18.08
N THR A 492 12.29 20.59 -16.80
CA THR A 492 13.52 21.21 -16.30
C THR A 492 14.75 20.33 -16.64
N ILE A 493 14.65 19.02 -16.40
CA ILE A 493 15.69 18.06 -16.75
C ILE A 493 15.92 18.04 -18.28
N GLU A 494 14.85 18.01 -19.07
CA GLU A 494 14.93 18.11 -20.52
C GLU A 494 15.71 19.35 -20.97
N GLN A 495 15.43 20.51 -20.37
CA GLN A 495 16.14 21.75 -20.68
C GLN A 495 17.62 21.70 -20.29
N LEU A 496 17.95 21.09 -19.13
CA LEU A 496 19.33 21.02 -18.62
C LEU A 496 20.22 20.08 -19.44
N TYR A 497 19.64 19.00 -20.00
CA TYR A 497 20.37 17.94 -20.66
C TYR A 497 20.15 17.88 -22.18
N LYS A 498 19.77 19.02 -22.80
CA LYS A 498 19.69 19.16 -24.26
C LYS A 498 21.02 18.81 -24.91
N PRO A 499 21.02 18.43 -26.21
CA PRO A 499 22.23 18.17 -26.95
C PRO A 499 23.26 19.30 -26.81
N GLY A 500 24.52 18.95 -26.51
CA GLY A 500 25.57 19.94 -26.23
C GLY A 500 25.75 20.33 -24.77
N ASN A 501 25.02 19.71 -23.84
CA ASN A 501 25.23 19.95 -22.41
C ASN A 501 26.62 19.47 -21.93
N PRO A 502 27.22 20.13 -20.92
CA PRO A 502 28.58 19.82 -20.47
C PRO A 502 28.75 18.43 -19.83
N SER A 503 27.70 17.82 -19.31
CA SER A 503 27.77 16.52 -18.63
C SER A 503 27.89 15.34 -19.58
N GLY A 504 27.53 15.51 -20.86
CA GLY A 504 27.51 14.44 -21.85
C GLY A 504 26.38 13.40 -21.66
N ILE A 505 25.50 13.60 -20.68
CA ILE A 505 24.35 12.72 -20.40
C ILE A 505 23.19 13.15 -21.30
N ASP A 506 22.53 12.21 -21.95
CA ASP A 506 21.33 12.50 -22.73
C ASP A 506 20.07 12.66 -21.86
N VAL A 507 19.05 13.30 -22.40
CA VAL A 507 17.78 13.58 -21.71
C VAL A 507 17.11 12.30 -21.22
N LYS A 508 17.15 11.22 -21.99
CA LYS A 508 16.52 9.95 -21.62
C LYS A 508 17.18 9.35 -20.39
N THR A 509 18.50 9.28 -20.40
CA THR A 509 19.29 8.79 -19.26
C THR A 509 19.09 9.66 -18.04
N ALA A 510 19.12 11.00 -18.17
CA ALA A 510 18.89 11.93 -17.08
C ALA A 510 17.49 11.76 -16.45
N THR A 511 16.46 11.59 -17.27
CA THR A 511 15.08 11.33 -16.83
C THR A 511 14.97 10.00 -16.10
N GLN A 512 15.55 8.94 -16.63
CA GLN A 512 15.54 7.63 -15.99
C GLN A 512 16.27 7.63 -14.65
N ASN A 513 17.42 8.31 -14.58
CA ASN A 513 18.16 8.49 -13.33
C ASN A 513 17.33 9.23 -12.27
N TYR A 514 16.65 10.31 -12.66
CA TYR A 514 15.78 11.06 -11.76
C TYR A 514 14.64 10.19 -11.18
N ILE A 515 13.94 9.46 -12.05
CA ILE A 515 12.87 8.56 -11.63
C ILE A 515 13.42 7.46 -10.71
N HIS A 516 14.60 6.90 -11.06
CA HIS A 516 15.28 5.91 -10.24
C HIS A 516 15.67 6.45 -8.86
N ALA A 517 16.20 7.68 -8.80
CA ALA A 517 16.56 8.35 -7.54
C ALA A 517 15.36 8.49 -6.61
N ILE A 518 14.22 8.95 -7.13
CA ILE A 518 12.96 9.04 -6.37
C ILE A 518 12.58 7.66 -5.85
N GLY A 519 12.52 6.64 -6.71
CA GLY A 519 12.12 5.29 -6.31
C GLY A 519 13.02 4.71 -5.21
N LYS A 520 14.33 4.92 -5.32
CA LYS A 520 15.32 4.50 -4.32
C LYS A 520 15.09 5.18 -2.97
N THR A 521 14.92 6.51 -2.97
CA THR A 521 14.72 7.27 -1.73
C THR A 521 13.31 7.05 -1.15
N PHE A 522 12.31 6.85 -2.00
CA PHE A 522 10.96 6.49 -1.55
C PHE A 522 10.97 5.18 -0.76
N LYS A 523 11.68 4.16 -1.23
CA LYS A 523 11.88 2.91 -0.47
C LYS A 523 12.53 3.18 0.89
N LYS A 524 13.49 4.11 0.99
CA LYS A 524 14.10 4.49 2.28
C LYS A 524 13.10 5.13 3.24
N ILE A 525 12.22 6.01 2.74
CA ILE A 525 11.13 6.58 3.55
C ILE A 525 10.23 5.44 4.07
N MET A 526 9.80 4.54 3.19
CA MET A 526 8.96 3.40 3.55
C MET A 526 9.66 2.46 4.54
N SER A 527 10.95 2.16 4.32
CA SER A 527 11.69 1.26 5.20
C SER A 527 11.84 1.81 6.63
N LYS A 528 11.99 3.13 6.78
CA LYS A 528 11.99 3.79 8.10
C LYS A 528 10.65 3.67 8.82
N MET A 529 9.56 3.57 8.08
CA MET A 529 8.22 3.32 8.60
C MET A 529 7.92 1.83 8.82
N GLY A 530 8.80 0.95 8.35
CA GLY A 530 8.56 -0.48 8.36
C GLY A 530 7.43 -0.92 7.42
N ILE A 531 7.23 -0.20 6.31
CA ILE A 531 6.23 -0.47 5.28
C ILE A 531 6.94 -0.97 4.04
N SER A 532 6.62 -2.18 3.56
CA SER A 532 7.33 -2.82 2.46
C SER A 532 6.73 -2.54 1.08
N THR A 533 5.45 -2.17 0.98
CA THR A 533 4.79 -1.97 -0.31
C THR A 533 4.21 -0.57 -0.48
N TYR A 534 4.32 -0.03 -1.70
CA TYR A 534 3.67 1.23 -2.05
C TYR A 534 2.14 1.17 -1.87
N MET A 535 1.56 0.02 -2.15
CA MET A 535 0.12 -0.21 -1.98
C MET A 535 -0.35 0.02 -0.54
N SER A 536 0.46 -0.35 0.45
CA SER A 536 0.15 -0.16 1.87
C SER A 536 0.54 1.24 2.37
N TYR A 537 1.49 1.91 1.71
CA TYR A 537 1.85 3.30 2.01
C TYR A 537 0.79 4.29 1.53
N ARG A 538 0.25 4.04 0.36
CA ARG A 538 -0.72 4.91 -0.30
C ARG A 538 -2.01 5.06 0.52
N GLY A 539 -2.44 6.32 0.75
CA GLY A 539 -3.63 6.62 1.53
C GLY A 539 -3.47 6.50 3.04
N ALA A 540 -2.26 6.24 3.53
CA ALA A 540 -1.99 6.17 4.97
C ALA A 540 -2.05 7.52 5.68
N GLN A 541 -1.90 8.63 4.95
CA GLN A 541 -1.91 10.00 5.50
C GLN A 541 -0.83 10.18 6.58
#